data_d34c88799f786a47080bcdb2070f3f74
#
_entry.id   d34c88799f786a47080bcdb2070f3f74
#
_cell.length_a   1.000
_cell.length_b   1.000
_cell.length_c   1.000
_cell.angle_alpha   90.00
_cell.angle_beta   90.00
_cell.angle_gamma   90.00
#
_symmetry.space_group_name_H-M   'P 1'
#
loop_
_entity.id
_entity.type
_entity.pdbx_description
1 polymer ?
#
loop_
_entity_poly.entity_id
_entity_poly.type
_entity_poly.pdbx_seq_one_letter_code
_entity_poly.pdbx_strand_id
1 'polypeptide(L)'
;MKKSQKVLVGAGVSVLVLAAGAAVAGPIIYREFLTPPAAEAPALSGSEQIMGEGSNEPLDPAALAGTWEVAAESEAGYRVDEVLSGTDVTVTGRTPEVAGTFQISADGLTLEAASLTVDVASISTDSDQRDAYFRDQALRTAEHPEATFVLSEPVTLESVPAAGETVRTSAVGELTLAGVPQTVTAEVQLRSDGSSAEIVGSIPVTFADYGVTAPSLGFVTVEPEGLVEFQLVAERDGA
;
A
#
# COMPACT_ATOMS: atom_id res chain seq x y z
N MET A 1 -8.04 -22.80 60.04
CA MET A 1 -7.95 -23.27 58.66
C MET A 1 -6.85 -24.30 58.57
N LYS A 2 -7.15 -25.50 58.06
CA LYS A 2 -6.17 -26.61 57.93
C LYS A 2 -5.11 -26.25 56.88
N LYS A 3 -3.86 -26.71 57.08
CA LYS A 3 -2.74 -26.41 56.15
C LYS A 3 -3.08 -26.66 54.66
N SER A 4 -3.91 -27.65 54.36
CA SER A 4 -4.40 -27.99 53.02
C SER A 4 -5.31 -26.92 52.41
N GLN A 5 -6.10 -26.19 53.20
CA GLN A 5 -6.94 -25.10 52.71
C GLN A 5 -6.13 -23.84 52.34
N LYS A 6 -5.04 -23.58 53.05
CA LYS A 6 -4.13 -22.46 52.71
C LYS A 6 -3.37 -22.69 51.41
N VAL A 7 -2.99 -23.94 51.11
CA VAL A 7 -2.32 -24.34 49.88
C VAL A 7 -3.28 -24.23 48.68
N LEU A 8 -4.55 -24.68 48.85
CA LEU A 8 -5.55 -24.60 47.80
C LEU A 8 -5.95 -23.15 47.46
N VAL A 9 -6.04 -22.28 48.47
CA VAL A 9 -6.32 -20.85 48.24
C VAL A 9 -5.10 -20.17 47.60
N GLY A 10 -3.89 -20.49 48.01
CA GLY A 10 -2.68 -19.97 47.40
C GLY A 10 -2.52 -20.38 45.94
N ALA A 11 -2.80 -21.64 45.57
CA ALA A 11 -2.75 -22.13 44.20
C ALA A 11 -3.84 -21.49 43.35
N GLY A 12 -5.07 -21.33 43.85
CA GLY A 12 -6.18 -20.65 43.13
C GLY A 12 -5.90 -19.19 42.84
N VAL A 13 -5.33 -18.45 43.79
CA VAL A 13 -4.94 -17.06 43.60
C VAL A 13 -3.79 -16.93 42.59
N SER A 14 -2.81 -17.82 42.64
CA SER A 14 -1.69 -17.82 41.66
C SER A 14 -2.16 -18.11 40.25
N VAL A 15 -3.09 -19.03 40.05
CA VAL A 15 -3.67 -19.33 38.73
C VAL A 15 -4.52 -18.14 38.19
N LEU A 16 -5.28 -17.47 39.05
CA LEU A 16 -6.04 -16.30 38.70
C LEU A 16 -5.16 -15.11 38.34
N VAL A 17 -4.07 -14.89 39.05
CA VAL A 17 -3.10 -13.83 38.73
C VAL A 17 -2.36 -14.11 37.43
N LEU A 18 -1.98 -15.38 37.16
CA LEU A 18 -1.37 -15.77 35.88
C LEU A 18 -2.36 -15.65 34.71
N ALA A 19 -3.63 -16.04 34.90
CA ALA A 19 -4.65 -15.90 33.88
C ALA A 19 -4.99 -14.43 33.59
N ALA A 20 -5.08 -13.58 34.64
CA ALA A 20 -5.25 -12.14 34.47
C ALA A 20 -4.03 -11.47 33.84
N GLY A 21 -2.82 -11.90 34.20
CA GLY A 21 -1.57 -11.45 33.57
C GLY A 21 -1.51 -11.82 32.07
N ALA A 22 -1.91 -13.03 31.73
CA ALA A 22 -1.95 -13.47 30.33
C ALA A 22 -3.03 -12.75 29.51
N ALA A 23 -4.18 -12.39 30.11
CA ALA A 23 -5.23 -11.64 29.45
C ALA A 23 -4.84 -10.19 29.16
N VAL A 24 -4.00 -9.59 30.01
CA VAL A 24 -3.53 -8.19 29.84
C VAL A 24 -2.23 -8.13 29.04
N ALA A 25 -1.28 -9.03 29.32
CA ALA A 25 0.03 -9.02 28.65
C ALA A 25 0.03 -9.83 27.34
N GLY A 26 -0.89 -10.80 27.18
CA GLY A 26 -0.97 -11.64 26.00
C GLY A 26 -1.13 -10.84 24.69
N PRO A 27 -2.07 -9.90 24.57
CA PRO A 27 -2.20 -9.04 23.38
C PRO A 27 -0.96 -8.19 23.12
N ILE A 28 -0.33 -7.65 24.18
CA ILE A 28 0.86 -6.81 24.05
C ILE A 28 2.06 -7.66 23.57
N ILE A 29 2.25 -8.84 24.17
CA ILE A 29 3.33 -9.78 23.78
C ILE A 29 3.10 -10.27 22.35
N TYR A 30 1.86 -10.58 21.98
CA TYR A 30 1.52 -11.02 20.63
C TYR A 30 1.88 -9.92 19.60
N ARG A 31 1.45 -8.69 19.85
CA ARG A 31 1.76 -7.55 18.98
C ARG A 31 3.26 -7.27 18.88
N GLU A 32 3.97 -7.23 20.01
CA GLU A 32 5.37 -6.77 20.08
C GLU A 32 6.38 -7.85 19.62
N PHE A 33 6.01 -9.14 19.75
CA PHE A 33 6.96 -10.24 19.56
C PHE A 33 6.51 -11.31 18.55
N LEU A 34 5.22 -11.36 18.20
CA LEU A 34 4.68 -12.41 17.33
C LEU A 34 4.03 -11.89 16.06
N THR A 35 3.67 -10.61 16.00
CA THR A 35 3.15 -9.98 14.78
C THR A 35 4.24 -9.09 14.20
N PRO A 36 4.71 -9.35 12.97
CA PRO A 36 5.60 -8.44 12.28
C PRO A 36 4.99 -7.04 12.20
N PRO A 37 5.77 -5.97 12.32
CA PRO A 37 5.25 -4.63 12.09
C PRO A 37 4.74 -4.52 10.64
N ALA A 38 3.69 -3.72 10.43
CA ALA A 38 3.24 -3.39 9.08
C ALA A 38 4.39 -2.83 8.25
N ALA A 39 4.42 -3.11 6.96
CA ALA A 39 5.39 -2.49 6.06
C ALA A 39 5.29 -0.97 6.17
N GLU A 40 6.40 -0.28 6.07
CA GLU A 40 6.39 1.18 6.01
C GLU A 40 5.58 1.68 4.81
N ALA A 41 5.03 2.89 4.91
CA ALA A 41 4.36 3.51 3.77
C ALA A 41 5.37 3.74 2.64
N PRO A 42 4.94 3.58 1.36
CA PRO A 42 5.80 3.85 0.23
C PRO A 42 6.43 5.23 0.31
N ALA A 43 7.74 5.28 0.14
CA ALA A 43 8.52 6.51 0.16
C ALA A 43 9.60 6.44 -0.91
N LEU A 44 9.92 7.59 -1.51
CA LEU A 44 11.03 7.67 -2.44
C LEU A 44 12.31 7.23 -1.73
N SER A 45 13.10 6.38 -2.36
CA SER A 45 14.36 5.86 -1.80
C SER A 45 15.26 7.01 -1.35
N GLY A 46 16.04 6.82 -0.27
CA GLY A 46 16.88 7.88 0.30
C GLY A 46 17.76 8.54 -0.76
N SER A 47 17.79 9.85 -0.74
CA SER A 47 18.41 10.73 -1.76
C SER A 47 19.91 10.56 -1.99
N GLU A 48 20.59 9.64 -1.31
CA GLU A 48 22.05 9.55 -1.34
C GLU A 48 22.64 8.36 -2.12
N GLN A 49 21.84 7.42 -2.61
CA GLN A 49 22.40 6.17 -3.15
C GLN A 49 22.08 5.83 -4.61
N ILE A 50 21.18 6.50 -5.30
CA ILE A 50 20.77 6.14 -6.67
C ILE A 50 21.05 7.25 -7.71
N MET A 51 21.11 8.50 -7.30
CA MET A 51 21.36 9.63 -8.21
C MET A 51 22.68 10.28 -7.86
N GLY A 52 23.58 10.38 -8.83
CA GLY A 52 24.77 11.24 -8.72
C GLY A 52 24.37 12.65 -8.28
N GLU A 53 25.32 13.45 -7.77
CA GLU A 53 25.08 14.83 -7.31
C GLU A 53 24.12 15.54 -8.29
N GLY A 54 22.87 15.73 -7.84
CA GLY A 54 21.80 16.30 -8.66
C GLY A 54 22.26 17.63 -9.24
N SER A 55 22.26 17.74 -10.54
CA SER A 55 22.46 19.04 -11.19
C SER A 55 21.20 19.88 -10.88
N ASN A 56 21.38 21.14 -10.48
CA ASN A 56 20.24 22.07 -10.36
C ASN A 56 19.70 22.51 -11.74
N GLU A 57 20.10 21.85 -12.82
CA GLU A 57 19.63 22.15 -14.16
C GLU A 57 18.40 21.28 -14.48
N PRO A 58 17.35 21.85 -15.08
CA PRO A 58 16.20 21.09 -15.54
C PRO A 58 16.63 19.95 -16.47
N LEU A 59 15.94 18.83 -16.41
CA LEU A 59 16.13 17.73 -17.35
C LEU A 59 15.82 18.20 -18.79
N ASP A 60 16.41 17.54 -19.77
CA ASP A 60 16.00 17.75 -21.15
C ASP A 60 14.53 17.27 -21.32
N PRO A 61 13.59 18.11 -21.76
CA PRO A 61 12.22 17.69 -22.04
C PRO A 61 12.16 16.44 -22.92
N ALA A 62 13.05 16.31 -23.91
CA ALA A 62 13.13 15.15 -24.77
C ALA A 62 13.52 13.85 -24.04
N ALA A 63 14.20 13.94 -22.90
CA ALA A 63 14.49 12.77 -22.05
C ALA A 63 13.26 12.30 -21.27
N LEU A 64 12.30 13.17 -20.99
CA LEU A 64 11.06 12.85 -20.30
C LEU A 64 9.95 12.44 -21.26
N ALA A 65 9.94 12.97 -22.48
CA ALA A 65 8.88 12.75 -23.47
C ALA A 65 8.80 11.30 -23.95
N GLY A 66 7.58 10.85 -24.21
CA GLY A 66 7.30 9.53 -24.79
C GLY A 66 6.68 8.54 -23.82
N THR A 67 6.80 7.26 -24.12
CA THR A 67 6.23 6.16 -23.35
C THR A 67 7.21 5.67 -22.31
N TRP A 68 6.70 5.45 -21.10
CA TRP A 68 7.39 4.86 -19.98
C TRP A 68 6.65 3.60 -19.56
N GLU A 69 7.37 2.54 -19.20
CA GLU A 69 6.82 1.28 -18.74
C GLU A 69 7.19 1.02 -17.29
N VAL A 70 6.28 0.38 -16.57
CA VAL A 70 6.51 -0.05 -15.18
C VAL A 70 7.51 -1.19 -15.18
N ALA A 71 8.60 -1.02 -14.42
CA ALA A 71 9.67 -2.00 -14.29
C ALA A 71 9.39 -3.03 -13.15
N ALA A 72 10.16 -4.12 -13.15
CA ALA A 72 9.96 -5.26 -12.26
C ALA A 72 10.20 -4.97 -10.77
N GLU A 73 10.90 -3.89 -10.43
CA GLU A 73 11.14 -3.47 -9.04
C GLU A 73 9.96 -2.74 -8.40
N SER A 74 8.84 -2.70 -9.11
CA SER A 74 7.61 -2.04 -8.67
C SER A 74 6.82 -2.93 -7.71
N GLU A 75 6.07 -2.30 -6.82
CA GLU A 75 5.09 -2.97 -5.97
C GLU A 75 3.83 -2.12 -5.78
N ALA A 76 2.71 -2.79 -5.55
CA ALA A 76 1.46 -2.17 -5.16
C ALA A 76 0.73 -3.01 -4.10
N GLY A 77 -0.25 -2.41 -3.45
CA GLY A 77 -1.02 -3.12 -2.45
C GLY A 77 -1.95 -2.23 -1.68
N TYR A 78 -2.22 -2.60 -0.44
CA TYR A 78 -3.12 -1.87 0.42
C TYR A 78 -2.57 -1.71 1.84
N ARG A 79 -3.11 -0.72 2.54
CA ARG A 79 -2.97 -0.50 3.97
C ARG A 79 -4.35 -0.30 4.57
N VAL A 80 -4.60 -0.96 5.71
CA VAL A 80 -5.86 -0.82 6.45
C VAL A 80 -5.60 -0.94 7.94
N ASP A 81 -6.35 -0.22 8.74
CA ASP A 81 -6.32 -0.35 10.20
C ASP A 81 -7.42 -1.30 10.65
N GLU A 82 -7.11 -2.11 11.65
CA GLU A 82 -8.05 -3.03 12.28
C GLU A 82 -7.88 -3.04 13.80
N VAL A 83 -8.96 -3.37 14.50
CA VAL A 83 -8.92 -3.68 15.93
C VAL A 83 -8.90 -5.20 16.08
N LEU A 84 -7.77 -5.76 16.49
CA LEU A 84 -7.58 -7.19 16.73
C LEU A 84 -7.57 -7.47 18.25
N SER A 85 -8.62 -8.15 18.75
CA SER A 85 -8.75 -8.46 20.19
C SER A 85 -8.62 -7.23 21.10
N GLY A 86 -9.13 -6.07 20.66
CA GLY A 86 -9.08 -4.80 21.39
C GLY A 86 -7.75 -4.04 21.26
N THR A 87 -6.91 -4.42 20.33
CA THR A 87 -5.64 -3.75 20.03
C THR A 87 -5.66 -3.22 18.60
N ASP A 88 -5.28 -1.95 18.42
CA ASP A 88 -5.16 -1.33 17.12
C ASP A 88 -3.94 -1.90 16.38
N VAL A 89 -4.15 -2.36 15.15
CA VAL A 89 -3.15 -2.96 14.28
C VAL A 89 -3.29 -2.39 12.88
N THR A 90 -2.19 -2.03 12.26
CA THR A 90 -2.15 -1.72 10.84
C THR A 90 -1.74 -2.97 10.06
N VAL A 91 -2.47 -3.26 9.00
CA VAL A 91 -2.22 -4.37 8.08
C VAL A 91 -1.81 -3.82 6.73
N THR A 92 -0.79 -4.45 6.13
CA THR A 92 -0.34 -4.15 4.78
C THR A 92 -0.29 -5.43 3.96
N GLY A 93 -0.84 -5.38 2.74
CA GLY A 93 -0.68 -6.43 1.73
C GLY A 93 0.03 -5.86 0.51
N ARG A 94 0.98 -6.61 -0.07
CA ARG A 94 1.80 -6.17 -1.20
C ARG A 94 1.91 -7.25 -2.26
N THR A 95 2.14 -6.80 -3.51
CA THR A 95 2.51 -7.65 -4.63
C THR A 95 3.48 -6.93 -5.57
N PRO A 96 4.47 -7.62 -6.15
CA PRO A 96 5.29 -7.11 -7.23
C PRO A 96 4.63 -7.26 -8.61
N GLU A 97 3.48 -7.94 -8.72
CA GLU A 97 2.80 -8.19 -9.98
C GLU A 97 2.03 -6.95 -10.42
N VAL A 98 2.79 -5.95 -10.87
CA VAL A 98 2.31 -4.63 -11.32
C VAL A 98 2.82 -4.39 -12.73
N ALA A 99 1.94 -3.98 -13.62
CA ALA A 99 2.26 -3.57 -14.98
C ALA A 99 1.58 -2.24 -15.31
N GLY A 100 2.13 -1.52 -16.26
CA GLY A 100 1.50 -0.29 -16.72
C GLY A 100 2.38 0.57 -17.59
N THR A 101 1.78 1.64 -18.09
CA THR A 101 2.43 2.59 -18.98
C THR A 101 2.04 4.01 -18.63
N PHE A 102 2.95 4.94 -18.91
CA PHE A 102 2.74 6.36 -18.79
C PHE A 102 3.11 7.02 -20.12
N GLN A 103 2.32 7.98 -20.57
CA GLN A 103 2.58 8.75 -21.78
C GLN A 103 2.85 10.20 -21.41
N ILE A 104 4.06 10.67 -21.66
CA ILE A 104 4.49 12.04 -21.42
C ILE A 104 4.52 12.80 -22.74
N SER A 105 3.94 14.01 -22.73
CA SER A 105 3.90 14.93 -23.88
C SER A 105 5.29 15.31 -24.41
N ALA A 106 5.36 15.75 -25.64
CA ALA A 106 6.62 16.09 -26.31
C ALA A 106 7.42 17.24 -25.65
N ASP A 107 6.75 18.07 -24.86
CA ASP A 107 7.38 19.16 -24.09
C ASP A 107 7.88 18.69 -22.71
N GLY A 108 7.68 17.40 -22.36
CA GLY A 108 8.13 16.82 -21.10
C GLY A 108 7.38 17.30 -19.85
N LEU A 109 6.25 18.02 -20.02
CA LEU A 109 5.55 18.67 -18.92
C LEU A 109 4.24 18.00 -18.52
N THR A 110 3.58 17.30 -19.47
CA THR A 110 2.24 16.78 -19.25
C THR A 110 2.24 15.25 -19.30
N LEU A 111 1.78 14.62 -18.23
CA LEU A 111 1.33 13.23 -18.24
C LEU A 111 -0.04 13.20 -18.94
N GLU A 112 -0.07 12.75 -20.19
CA GLU A 112 -1.27 12.72 -21.04
C GLU A 112 -2.13 11.50 -20.77
N ALA A 113 -1.49 10.35 -20.45
CA ALA A 113 -2.17 9.11 -20.13
C ALA A 113 -1.35 8.28 -19.14
N ALA A 114 -2.05 7.54 -18.29
CA ALA A 114 -1.47 6.48 -17.45
C ALA A 114 -2.48 5.33 -17.34
N SER A 115 -1.96 4.10 -17.42
CA SER A 115 -2.73 2.89 -17.20
C SER A 115 -1.90 1.92 -16.38
N LEU A 116 -2.44 1.49 -15.25
CA LEU A 116 -1.81 0.55 -14.32
C LEU A 116 -2.73 -0.64 -14.09
N THR A 117 -2.14 -1.82 -14.00
CA THR A 117 -2.83 -3.09 -13.69
C THR A 117 -2.05 -3.81 -12.61
N VAL A 118 -2.75 -4.32 -11.61
CA VAL A 118 -2.19 -5.08 -10.49
C VAL A 118 -2.90 -6.41 -10.40
N ASP A 119 -2.16 -7.53 -10.38
CA ASP A 119 -2.72 -8.83 -10.04
C ASP A 119 -3.02 -8.89 -8.54
N VAL A 120 -4.28 -8.64 -8.17
CA VAL A 120 -4.70 -8.63 -6.76
C VAL A 120 -4.81 -10.02 -6.15
N ALA A 121 -4.81 -11.08 -6.97
CA ALA A 121 -4.78 -12.45 -6.47
C ALA A 121 -3.42 -12.83 -5.88
N SER A 122 -2.35 -12.15 -6.27
CA SER A 122 -0.99 -12.34 -5.78
C SER A 122 -0.65 -11.54 -4.53
N ILE A 123 -1.52 -10.62 -4.08
CA ILE A 123 -1.30 -9.85 -2.86
C ILE A 123 -1.20 -10.79 -1.65
N SER A 124 -0.16 -10.58 -0.86
CA SER A 124 0.10 -11.33 0.38
C SER A 124 0.38 -10.41 1.56
N THR A 125 0.05 -10.91 2.75
CA THR A 125 0.31 -10.29 4.04
C THR A 125 1.14 -11.24 4.91
N ASP A 126 1.21 -10.98 6.21
CA ASP A 126 1.79 -11.85 7.23
C ASP A 126 0.87 -13.01 7.66
N SER A 127 -0.33 -13.18 7.03
CA SER A 127 -1.34 -14.15 7.43
C SER A 127 -2.04 -14.80 6.25
N ASP A 128 -1.81 -16.09 6.03
CA ASP A 128 -2.48 -16.89 5.01
C ASP A 128 -4.01 -16.86 5.13
N GLN A 129 -4.56 -16.74 6.35
CA GLN A 129 -6.00 -16.65 6.59
C GLN A 129 -6.56 -15.31 6.11
N ARG A 130 -5.82 -14.23 6.33
CA ARG A 130 -6.18 -12.89 5.83
C ARG A 130 -6.12 -12.88 4.31
N ASP A 131 -5.09 -13.45 3.73
CA ASP A 131 -4.91 -13.55 2.28
C ASP A 131 -6.04 -14.34 1.62
N ALA A 132 -6.44 -15.47 2.22
CA ALA A 132 -7.58 -16.25 1.76
C ALA A 132 -8.89 -15.44 1.83
N TYR A 133 -9.15 -14.74 2.94
CA TYR A 133 -10.33 -13.87 3.07
C TYR A 133 -10.32 -12.74 2.03
N PHE A 134 -9.18 -12.10 1.83
CA PHE A 134 -9.01 -11.04 0.84
C PHE A 134 -9.34 -11.54 -0.57
N ARG A 135 -8.78 -12.68 -0.96
CA ARG A 135 -9.03 -13.28 -2.28
C ARG A 135 -10.48 -13.75 -2.46
N ASP A 136 -11.02 -14.48 -1.49
CA ASP A 136 -12.26 -15.22 -1.68
C ASP A 136 -13.50 -14.39 -1.36
N GLN A 137 -13.41 -13.47 -0.40
CA GLN A 137 -14.56 -12.74 0.14
C GLN A 137 -14.51 -11.24 -0.18
N ALA A 138 -13.37 -10.58 0.01
CA ALA A 138 -13.28 -9.14 -0.19
C ALA A 138 -13.26 -8.78 -1.68
N LEU A 139 -12.26 -9.19 -2.42
CA LEU A 139 -12.11 -8.83 -3.84
C LEU A 139 -12.65 -9.88 -4.81
N ARG A 140 -12.91 -11.13 -4.35
CA ARG A 140 -13.40 -12.23 -5.20
C ARG A 140 -12.52 -12.40 -6.42
N THR A 141 -11.22 -12.60 -6.19
CA THR A 141 -10.18 -12.55 -7.24
C THR A 141 -10.35 -13.63 -8.31
N ALA A 142 -11.11 -14.70 -8.06
CA ALA A 142 -11.49 -15.66 -9.08
C ALA A 142 -12.40 -15.06 -10.19
N GLU A 143 -13.15 -13.99 -9.87
CA GLU A 143 -14.02 -13.26 -10.80
C GLU A 143 -13.34 -11.96 -11.28
N HIS A 144 -12.58 -11.33 -10.40
CA HIS A 144 -11.92 -10.03 -10.60
C HIS A 144 -10.44 -10.13 -10.20
N PRO A 145 -9.59 -10.78 -11.01
CA PRO A 145 -8.18 -11.02 -10.66
C PRO A 145 -7.33 -9.76 -10.63
N GLU A 146 -7.80 -8.69 -11.26
CA GLU A 146 -7.04 -7.47 -11.47
C GLU A 146 -7.72 -6.26 -10.84
N ALA A 147 -6.90 -5.35 -10.30
CA ALA A 147 -7.26 -3.97 -10.06
C ALA A 147 -6.63 -3.09 -11.12
N THR A 148 -7.33 -2.05 -11.58
CA THR A 148 -6.81 -1.15 -12.60
C THR A 148 -6.98 0.31 -12.20
N PHE A 149 -6.01 1.13 -12.61
CA PHE A 149 -6.13 2.59 -12.54
C PHE A 149 -5.89 3.18 -13.93
N VAL A 150 -6.79 4.06 -14.36
CA VAL A 150 -6.69 4.77 -15.64
C VAL A 150 -6.81 6.27 -15.38
N LEU A 151 -5.81 7.04 -15.79
CA LEU A 151 -5.82 8.49 -15.67
C LEU A 151 -6.99 9.08 -16.44
N SER A 152 -7.80 9.93 -15.80
CA SER A 152 -8.96 10.58 -16.41
C SER A 152 -8.69 12.00 -16.86
N GLU A 153 -7.75 12.69 -16.20
CA GLU A 153 -7.39 14.07 -16.48
C GLU A 153 -5.87 14.19 -16.62
N PRO A 154 -5.35 14.85 -17.67
CA PRO A 154 -3.92 15.09 -17.80
C PRO A 154 -3.34 15.83 -16.59
N VAL A 155 -2.12 15.49 -16.18
CA VAL A 155 -1.40 16.17 -15.11
C VAL A 155 -0.27 16.98 -15.72
N THR A 156 -0.30 18.31 -15.56
CA THR A 156 0.70 19.21 -16.12
C THR A 156 1.52 19.86 -15.01
N LEU A 157 2.83 19.79 -15.11
CA LEU A 157 3.79 20.45 -14.21
C LEU A 157 4.02 21.90 -14.67
N GLU A 158 4.33 22.79 -13.74
CA GLU A 158 4.64 24.21 -14.04
C GLU A 158 6.00 24.36 -14.75
N SER A 159 6.95 23.45 -14.49
CA SER A 159 8.29 23.44 -15.09
C SER A 159 8.83 22.02 -15.17
N VAL A 160 9.78 21.82 -16.07
CA VAL A 160 10.54 20.56 -16.14
C VAL A 160 11.39 20.42 -14.88
N PRO A 161 11.28 19.30 -14.14
CA PRO A 161 12.06 19.11 -12.92
C PRO A 161 13.57 18.92 -13.20
N ALA A 162 14.38 19.21 -12.22
CA ALA A 162 15.79 18.85 -12.26
C ALA A 162 15.96 17.33 -11.98
N ALA A 163 17.11 16.77 -12.38
CA ALA A 163 17.43 15.39 -12.09
C ALA A 163 17.41 15.12 -10.57
N GLY A 164 16.63 14.14 -10.13
CA GLY A 164 16.48 13.80 -8.72
C GLY A 164 15.61 14.74 -7.90
N GLU A 165 15.07 15.79 -8.50
CA GLU A 165 14.10 16.67 -7.83
C GLU A 165 12.82 15.91 -7.49
N THR A 166 12.35 16.07 -6.25
CA THR A 166 11.06 15.50 -5.83
C THR A 166 9.91 16.41 -6.22
N VAL A 167 9.08 15.91 -7.11
CA VAL A 167 7.83 16.55 -7.52
C VAL A 167 6.68 15.95 -6.70
N ARG A 168 5.76 16.79 -6.23
CA ARG A 168 4.51 16.37 -5.59
C ARG A 168 3.35 16.87 -6.42
N THR A 169 2.42 15.97 -6.70
CA THR A 169 1.23 16.28 -7.51
C THR A 169 0.09 15.34 -7.12
N SER A 170 -1.08 15.58 -7.67
CA SER A 170 -2.21 14.67 -7.59
C SER A 170 -2.65 14.25 -8.99
N ALA A 171 -3.19 13.05 -9.12
CA ALA A 171 -3.70 12.50 -10.37
C ALA A 171 -5.14 12.02 -10.18
N VAL A 172 -6.05 12.55 -10.99
CA VAL A 172 -7.45 12.11 -11.02
C VAL A 172 -7.59 10.97 -12.02
N GLY A 173 -8.17 9.86 -11.59
CA GLY A 173 -8.35 8.69 -12.44
C GLY A 173 -9.51 7.81 -12.01
N GLU A 174 -9.78 6.78 -12.80
CA GLU A 174 -10.72 5.73 -12.48
C GLU A 174 -9.97 4.53 -11.90
N LEU A 175 -10.29 4.19 -10.65
CA LEU A 175 -9.81 2.98 -9.97
C LEU A 175 -10.90 1.93 -10.00
N THR A 176 -10.61 0.76 -10.56
CA THR A 176 -11.51 -0.39 -10.55
C THR A 176 -11.02 -1.42 -9.55
N LEU A 177 -11.83 -1.71 -8.53
CA LEU A 177 -11.62 -2.80 -7.56
C LEU A 177 -12.84 -3.71 -7.53
N ALA A 178 -12.64 -5.02 -7.43
CA ALA A 178 -13.72 -6.02 -7.43
C ALA A 178 -14.73 -5.84 -8.59
N GLY A 179 -14.26 -5.33 -9.74
CA GLY A 179 -15.07 -5.04 -10.91
C GLY A 179 -15.92 -3.76 -10.83
N VAL A 180 -15.77 -2.96 -9.78
CA VAL A 180 -16.50 -1.69 -9.59
C VAL A 180 -15.55 -0.52 -9.85
N PRO A 181 -15.83 0.35 -10.84
CA PRO A 181 -15.05 1.57 -11.10
C PRO A 181 -15.49 2.72 -10.20
N GLN A 182 -14.53 3.51 -9.73
CA GLN A 182 -14.75 4.76 -8.98
C GLN A 182 -13.76 5.82 -9.43
N THR A 183 -14.21 7.07 -9.51
CA THR A 183 -13.29 8.20 -9.71
C THR A 183 -12.59 8.52 -8.40
N VAL A 184 -11.26 8.55 -8.44
CA VAL A 184 -10.41 8.77 -7.27
C VAL A 184 -9.34 9.82 -7.55
N THR A 185 -8.72 10.32 -6.48
CA THR A 185 -7.54 11.16 -6.55
C THR A 185 -6.37 10.42 -5.89
N ALA A 186 -5.31 10.18 -6.65
CA ALA A 186 -4.06 9.66 -6.14
C ALA A 186 -3.15 10.82 -5.72
N GLU A 187 -2.63 10.76 -4.50
CA GLU A 187 -1.55 11.62 -4.04
C GLU A 187 -0.22 11.01 -4.46
N VAL A 188 0.59 11.74 -5.23
CA VAL A 188 1.78 11.22 -5.90
C VAL A 188 3.00 12.05 -5.57
N GLN A 189 4.10 11.37 -5.28
CA GLN A 189 5.44 11.93 -5.27
C GLN A 189 6.29 11.17 -6.30
N LEU A 190 7.07 11.89 -7.07
CA LEU A 190 7.93 11.29 -8.06
C LEU A 190 9.26 12.03 -8.16
N ARG A 191 10.26 11.33 -8.69
CA ARG A 191 11.53 11.91 -9.15
C ARG A 191 12.05 11.10 -10.33
N SER A 192 12.83 11.73 -11.18
CA SER A 192 13.45 11.10 -12.35
C SER A 192 14.86 11.60 -12.59
N ASP A 193 15.66 10.81 -13.28
CA ASP A 193 16.96 11.20 -13.84
C ASP A 193 16.93 11.36 -15.37
N GLY A 194 15.73 11.20 -15.96
CA GLY A 194 15.50 11.25 -17.41
C GLY A 194 15.60 9.89 -18.11
N SER A 195 16.05 8.83 -17.43
CA SER A 195 16.09 7.45 -17.93
C SER A 195 15.22 6.52 -17.09
N SER A 196 15.16 6.76 -15.80
CA SER A 196 14.32 6.07 -14.83
C SER A 196 13.53 7.07 -13.99
N ALA A 197 12.38 6.67 -13.50
CA ALA A 197 11.56 7.44 -12.57
C ALA A 197 11.10 6.55 -11.41
N GLU A 198 11.20 7.07 -10.20
CA GLU A 198 10.60 6.47 -9.01
C GLU A 198 9.33 7.24 -8.67
N ILE A 199 8.22 6.52 -8.50
CA ILE A 199 6.88 7.08 -8.28
C ILE A 199 6.29 6.38 -7.07
N VAL A 200 5.92 7.13 -6.05
CA VAL A 200 5.23 6.61 -4.87
C VAL A 200 3.93 7.35 -4.65
N GLY A 201 2.94 6.65 -4.12
CA GLY A 201 1.69 7.32 -3.84
C GLY A 201 0.67 6.45 -3.12
N SER A 202 -0.46 7.10 -2.83
CA SER A 202 -1.60 6.46 -2.19
C SER A 202 -2.92 6.99 -2.71
N ILE A 203 -3.93 6.15 -2.64
CA ILE A 203 -5.32 6.47 -3.00
C ILE A 203 -6.19 6.08 -1.81
N PRO A 204 -6.86 7.03 -1.14
CA PRO A 204 -7.82 6.70 -0.10
C PRO A 204 -9.05 6.03 -0.73
N VAL A 205 -9.53 4.95 -0.11
CA VAL A 205 -10.67 4.18 -0.57
C VAL A 205 -11.64 3.88 0.57
N THR A 206 -12.94 3.99 0.29
CA THR A 206 -14.02 3.50 1.15
C THR A 206 -14.48 2.17 0.58
N PHE A 207 -14.38 1.09 1.34
CA PHE A 207 -14.63 -0.26 0.83
C PHE A 207 -16.05 -0.45 0.31
N ALA A 208 -17.03 0.18 0.95
CA ALA A 208 -18.43 0.10 0.54
C ALA A 208 -18.68 0.64 -0.89
N ASP A 209 -17.87 1.60 -1.35
CA ASP A 209 -17.99 2.17 -2.71
C ASP A 209 -17.64 1.15 -3.80
N TYR A 210 -16.89 0.11 -3.43
CA TYR A 210 -16.51 -1.01 -4.29
C TYR A 210 -17.31 -2.28 -4.01
N GLY A 211 -18.37 -2.18 -3.20
CA GLY A 211 -19.19 -3.33 -2.81
C GLY A 211 -18.48 -4.32 -1.87
N VAL A 212 -17.37 -3.90 -1.28
CA VAL A 212 -16.58 -4.68 -0.30
C VAL A 212 -17.08 -4.36 1.10
N THR A 213 -17.34 -5.40 1.88
CA THR A 213 -17.73 -5.26 3.29
C THR A 213 -16.52 -5.50 4.19
N ALA A 214 -16.17 -4.52 5.01
CA ALA A 214 -15.14 -4.68 6.02
C ALA A 214 -15.56 -5.75 7.05
N PRO A 215 -14.71 -6.75 7.34
CA PRO A 215 -15.06 -7.81 8.28
C PRO A 215 -15.19 -7.30 9.71
N SER A 216 -16.21 -7.81 10.41
CA SER A 216 -16.41 -7.60 11.85
C SER A 216 -16.78 -8.94 12.48
N LEU A 217 -15.80 -9.65 13.05
CA LEU A 217 -15.92 -11.03 13.51
C LEU A 217 -15.84 -11.18 15.04
N GLY A 218 -16.08 -10.10 15.79
CA GLY A 218 -16.08 -10.08 17.24
C GLY A 218 -14.69 -9.98 17.87
N PHE A 219 -13.68 -10.67 17.34
CA PHE A 219 -12.28 -10.56 17.74
C PHE A 219 -11.46 -9.68 16.78
N VAL A 220 -11.97 -9.42 15.58
CA VAL A 220 -11.40 -8.49 14.60
C VAL A 220 -12.48 -7.56 14.07
N THR A 221 -12.16 -6.28 13.98
CA THR A 221 -12.96 -5.26 13.29
C THR A 221 -12.03 -4.47 12.40
N VAL A 222 -12.25 -4.54 11.10
CA VAL A 222 -11.49 -3.79 10.09
C VAL A 222 -12.17 -2.46 9.86
N GLU A 223 -11.40 -1.37 9.80
CA GLU A 223 -11.92 -0.06 9.47
C GLU A 223 -12.55 -0.05 8.05
N PRO A 224 -13.63 0.73 7.83
CA PRO A 224 -14.34 0.74 6.55
C PRO A 224 -13.59 1.46 5.43
N GLU A 225 -12.49 2.10 5.76
CA GLU A 225 -11.63 2.87 4.87
C GLU A 225 -10.21 2.31 4.89
N GLY A 226 -9.47 2.53 3.82
CA GLY A 226 -8.07 2.15 3.71
C GLY A 226 -7.37 2.93 2.62
N LEU A 227 -6.12 2.55 2.36
CA LEU A 227 -5.31 3.11 1.29
C LEU A 227 -4.94 2.02 0.29
N VAL A 228 -5.08 2.30 -0.98
CA VAL A 228 -4.30 1.64 -2.03
C VAL A 228 -2.96 2.36 -2.08
N GLU A 229 -1.85 1.63 -1.99
CA GLU A 229 -0.50 2.19 -1.96
C GLU A 229 0.32 1.59 -3.09
N PHE A 230 1.24 2.39 -3.65
CA PHE A 230 2.12 1.93 -4.71
C PHE A 230 3.50 2.58 -4.61
N GLN A 231 4.51 1.80 -5.00
CA GLN A 231 5.87 2.24 -5.26
C GLN A 231 6.29 1.65 -6.60
N LEU A 232 6.44 2.52 -7.58
CA LEU A 232 6.72 2.12 -8.95
C LEU A 232 8.08 2.64 -9.38
N VAL A 233 8.77 1.82 -10.13
CA VAL A 233 9.90 2.21 -10.96
C VAL A 233 9.40 2.20 -12.40
N ALA A 234 9.61 3.28 -13.13
CA ALA A 234 9.27 3.37 -14.53
C ALA A 234 10.54 3.62 -15.35
N GLU A 235 10.66 2.93 -16.47
CA GLU A 235 11.75 3.08 -17.41
C GLU A 235 11.21 3.53 -18.76
N ARG A 236 11.99 4.32 -19.47
CA ARG A 236 11.60 4.81 -20.77
C ARG A 236 11.73 3.69 -21.81
N ASP A 237 10.67 3.51 -22.62
CA ASP A 237 10.71 2.55 -23.73
C ASP A 237 11.83 2.90 -24.72
N GLY A 238 12.73 1.94 -24.96
CA GLY A 238 13.86 2.10 -25.90
C GLY A 238 15.09 2.82 -25.35
N ALA A 239 15.26 2.91 -24.01
CA ALA A 239 16.51 3.39 -23.38
C ALA A 239 17.60 2.32 -23.34
#